data_6f0383e138b72b33f0925500c05fb284
#
_entry.id   6f0383e138b72b33f0925500c05fb284
#
_cell.length_a   1.000
_cell.length_b   1.000
_cell.length_c   1.000
_cell.angle_alpha   90.00
_cell.angle_beta   90.00
_cell.angle_gamma   90.00
#
_symmetry.space_group_name_H-M   'P 1'
#
loop_
_entity.id
_entity.type
_entity.pdbx_description
1 polymer ?
#
loop_
_entity_poly.entity_id
_entity_poly.type
_entity_poly.pdbx_seq_one_letter_code
_entity_poly.pdbx_strand_id
1 'polypeptide(L)'
;MAMTGSPNEITDTDPTMGTAAKPGRKGRIARRIAVPLAALALTGAVGAVTMAQASASGTSVKAATPTCSTSGLSVSLSKRLAGGMNHAGAVLDLKNTSGHTCALRGYPGLGLQDAKGKTLTSKTSWGNTWYAQDPGKTTLTLKNGQRAQAVIAWTHANTGTPDARHAAKLVVTPPASTTHKTLKLDEWVDNGLLSVTPVAYAYKVS
;
A
#
# COMPACT_ATOMS: atom_id res chain seq x y z
N MET A 1 61.92 -8.61 -22.61
CA MET A 1 62.04 -9.27 -21.29
C MET A 1 60.68 -9.82 -20.94
N ALA A 2 60.58 -11.13 -21.01
CA ALA A 2 59.36 -11.89 -20.68
C ALA A 2 59.37 -12.20 -19.18
N MET A 3 58.24 -12.10 -18.50
CA MET A 3 57.99 -12.81 -17.25
C MET A 3 56.59 -13.36 -17.25
N THR A 4 56.56 -14.65 -17.42
CA THR A 4 55.54 -15.64 -17.13
C THR A 4 55.21 -15.70 -15.64
N GLY A 5 53.96 -15.85 -15.28
CA GLY A 5 53.51 -16.19 -13.93
C GLY A 5 52.19 -16.94 -13.99
N SER A 6 52.27 -18.22 -13.65
CA SER A 6 51.28 -19.30 -13.71
C SER A 6 50.02 -19.12 -12.86
N PRO A 7 49.00 -19.94 -13.14
CA PRO A 7 47.70 -19.91 -12.47
C PRO A 7 47.71 -20.74 -11.17
N ASN A 8 46.98 -20.29 -10.17
CA ASN A 8 46.65 -21.11 -9.01
C ASN A 8 45.24 -21.67 -9.13
N GLU A 9 45.25 -22.94 -9.39
CA GLU A 9 44.17 -23.92 -9.23
C GLU A 9 44.00 -24.22 -7.73
N ILE A 10 42.83 -24.07 -7.19
CA ILE A 10 42.46 -24.66 -5.89
C ILE A 10 41.08 -25.29 -6.04
N THR A 11 41.12 -26.57 -6.29
CA THR A 11 40.35 -27.73 -5.81
C THR A 11 39.01 -27.49 -5.13
N ASP A 12 38.03 -28.14 -5.78
CA ASP A 12 36.84 -28.82 -5.26
C ASP A 12 36.93 -29.26 -3.79
N THR A 13 35.86 -28.95 -3.06
CA THR A 13 35.39 -29.83 -1.98
C THR A 13 33.89 -29.67 -1.80
N ASP A 14 33.17 -30.58 -2.42
CA ASP A 14 31.77 -30.93 -2.01
C ASP A 14 31.88 -31.82 -0.75
N PRO A 15 31.00 -31.63 0.25
CA PRO A 15 30.29 -32.79 0.72
C PRO A 15 28.81 -32.60 1.04
N THR A 16 28.04 -33.53 0.49
CA THR A 16 27.02 -34.35 1.11
C THR A 16 25.72 -33.68 1.60
N MET A 17 24.68 -34.07 0.89
CA MET A 17 23.43 -34.66 1.35
C MET A 17 22.97 -34.34 2.78
N GLY A 18 21.90 -33.63 2.91
CA GLY A 18 21.06 -33.51 4.11
C GLY A 18 19.56 -33.52 3.76
N THR A 19 19.05 -34.69 3.65
CA THR A 19 17.71 -35.21 4.00
C THR A 19 16.51 -34.25 4.01
N ALA A 20 15.58 -34.55 3.13
CA ALA A 20 14.21 -34.05 3.06
C ALA A 20 13.45 -34.24 4.39
N ALA A 21 12.90 -33.16 4.93
CA ALA A 21 11.87 -33.20 5.96
C ALA A 21 10.51 -32.81 5.35
N LYS A 22 9.62 -33.80 5.34
CA LYS A 22 8.22 -33.76 4.91
C LYS A 22 7.41 -32.83 5.83
N PRO A 23 6.54 -31.91 5.35
CA PRO A 23 5.66 -31.15 6.22
C PRO A 23 4.50 -31.98 6.68
N GLY A 24 4.39 -32.14 7.99
CA GLY A 24 3.28 -32.80 8.68
C GLY A 24 1.95 -32.04 8.53
N ARG A 25 0.99 -32.77 8.04
CA ARG A 25 -0.45 -32.48 7.96
C ARG A 25 -1.05 -32.70 9.35
N LYS A 26 -1.55 -31.66 10.01
CA LYS A 26 -2.48 -31.73 11.20
C LYS A 26 -3.02 -30.31 11.36
N GLY A 27 -4.30 -30.06 11.66
CA GLY A 27 -5.44 -30.80 12.04
C GLY A 27 -6.53 -29.76 12.23
N ARG A 28 -7.67 -29.96 11.56
CA ARG A 28 -8.86 -29.13 11.75
C ARG A 28 -9.43 -29.40 13.13
N ILE A 29 -9.38 -28.46 14.04
CA ILE A 29 -10.13 -28.52 15.30
C ILE A 29 -11.46 -27.80 15.05
N ALA A 30 -12.47 -28.61 14.75
CA ALA A 30 -13.87 -28.21 14.81
C ALA A 30 -14.30 -28.17 16.28
N ARG A 31 -14.38 -26.98 16.87
CA ARG A 31 -15.04 -26.80 18.16
C ARG A 31 -16.56 -26.84 17.94
N ARG A 32 -17.16 -27.99 18.17
CA ARG A 32 -18.61 -28.13 18.35
C ARG A 32 -18.96 -27.61 19.74
N ILE A 33 -19.67 -26.49 19.80
CA ILE A 33 -20.31 -26.03 21.05
C ILE A 33 -21.60 -26.81 21.19
N ALA A 34 -21.63 -27.74 22.11
CA ALA A 34 -22.83 -28.44 22.53
C ALA A 34 -23.61 -27.54 23.51
N VAL A 35 -24.84 -27.21 23.15
CA VAL A 35 -25.80 -26.54 24.05
C VAL A 35 -26.56 -27.65 24.78
N PRO A 36 -26.55 -27.70 26.13
CA PRO A 36 -27.42 -28.63 26.85
C PRO A 36 -28.82 -28.02 26.93
N LEU A 37 -29.82 -28.73 26.38
CA LEU A 37 -31.22 -28.56 26.73
C LEU A 37 -31.44 -29.10 28.15
N ALA A 38 -31.73 -28.23 29.08
CA ALA A 38 -32.30 -28.61 30.36
C ALA A 38 -33.80 -28.32 30.32
N ALA A 39 -34.60 -29.34 30.16
CA ALA A 39 -36.04 -29.28 30.38
C ALA A 39 -36.30 -29.45 31.88
N LEU A 40 -36.86 -28.44 32.53
CA LEU A 40 -37.46 -28.57 33.86
C LEU A 40 -38.88 -28.03 33.78
N ALA A 41 -39.80 -28.99 33.80
CA ALA A 41 -41.22 -28.73 34.07
C ALA A 41 -41.42 -28.59 35.56
N LEU A 42 -41.97 -27.46 36.00
CA LEU A 42 -42.58 -27.34 37.32
C LEU A 42 -43.80 -26.41 37.21
N THR A 43 -44.93 -27.05 37.58
CA THR A 43 -46.27 -26.54 37.70
C THR A 43 -46.40 -25.51 38.84
N GLY A 44 -47.16 -24.44 38.61
CA GLY A 44 -47.98 -23.80 39.65
C GLY A 44 -47.47 -22.51 40.22
N ALA A 45 -48.15 -21.42 39.87
CA ALA A 45 -48.69 -20.37 40.69
C ALA A 45 -48.95 -19.12 39.87
N VAL A 46 -50.23 -18.69 39.85
CA VAL A 46 -50.68 -17.42 39.23
C VAL A 46 -50.11 -16.29 40.05
N GLY A 47 -49.07 -15.65 39.53
CA GLY A 47 -48.58 -14.35 40.00
C GLY A 47 -48.42 -13.46 38.79
N ALA A 48 -49.21 -12.38 38.72
CA ALA A 48 -49.06 -11.36 37.69
C ALA A 48 -47.73 -10.67 37.87
N VAL A 49 -46.69 -11.15 37.14
CA VAL A 49 -45.37 -10.47 37.06
C VAL A 49 -45.47 -9.48 35.91
N THR A 50 -45.63 -8.22 36.27
CA THR A 50 -45.41 -7.12 35.31
C THR A 50 -43.95 -7.20 34.82
N MET A 51 -43.76 -7.78 33.64
CA MET A 51 -42.46 -7.72 32.98
C MET A 51 -42.17 -6.29 32.58
N ALA A 52 -41.36 -5.58 33.38
CA ALA A 52 -40.73 -4.35 32.93
C ALA A 52 -39.83 -4.72 31.75
N GLN A 53 -40.30 -4.40 30.55
CA GLN A 53 -39.47 -4.46 29.35
C GLN A 53 -38.36 -3.44 29.54
N ALA A 54 -37.18 -3.90 29.95
CA ALA A 54 -35.96 -3.12 29.87
C ALA A 54 -35.73 -2.84 28.39
N SER A 55 -36.16 -1.67 27.91
CA SER A 55 -35.79 -1.15 26.61
C SER A 55 -34.24 -1.03 26.61
N ALA A 56 -33.56 -2.02 26.08
CA ALA A 56 -32.14 -1.92 25.77
C ALA A 56 -32.00 -0.79 24.75
N SER A 57 -31.65 0.40 25.23
CA SER A 57 -31.23 1.51 24.38
C SER A 57 -29.97 1.05 23.64
N GLY A 58 -30.17 0.44 22.48
CA GLY A 58 -29.11 0.04 21.59
C GLY A 58 -28.37 1.29 21.16
N THR A 59 -27.22 1.54 21.77
CA THR A 59 -26.28 2.54 21.30
C THR A 59 -25.87 2.10 19.90
N SER A 60 -26.44 2.72 18.87
CA SER A 60 -26.04 2.47 17.48
C SER A 60 -24.58 2.89 17.33
N VAL A 61 -23.69 1.94 17.43
CA VAL A 61 -22.26 2.16 17.11
C VAL A 61 -22.19 2.43 15.62
N LYS A 62 -22.03 3.70 15.24
CA LYS A 62 -21.82 4.08 13.85
C LYS A 62 -20.63 3.28 13.30
N ALA A 63 -20.91 2.42 12.34
CA ALA A 63 -19.86 1.61 11.70
C ALA A 63 -18.75 2.52 11.16
N ALA A 64 -17.49 2.19 11.46
CA ALA A 64 -16.35 2.94 10.97
C ALA A 64 -16.31 2.90 9.44
N THR A 65 -16.01 4.04 8.81
CA THR A 65 -15.84 4.11 7.35
C THR A 65 -14.71 3.16 6.93
N PRO A 66 -14.95 2.22 6.00
CA PRO A 66 -13.93 1.27 5.58
C PRO A 66 -12.78 1.97 4.86
N THR A 67 -11.57 1.41 4.93
CA THR A 67 -10.43 1.89 4.17
C THR A 67 -10.65 1.66 2.67
N CYS A 68 -10.22 2.60 1.83
CA CYS A 68 -10.29 2.45 0.38
C CYS A 68 -9.39 1.29 -0.07
N SER A 69 -9.97 0.32 -0.77
CA SER A 69 -9.20 -0.78 -1.37
C SER A 69 -8.51 -0.31 -2.66
N THR A 70 -7.39 -0.90 -3.01
CA THR A 70 -6.69 -0.60 -4.27
C THR A 70 -7.55 -0.88 -5.50
N SER A 71 -8.38 -1.93 -5.47
CA SER A 71 -9.30 -2.24 -6.57
C SER A 71 -10.41 -1.20 -6.71
N GLY A 72 -10.84 -0.58 -5.60
CA GLY A 72 -11.83 0.49 -5.57
C GLY A 72 -11.26 1.88 -5.86
N LEU A 73 -9.97 2.00 -6.18
CA LEU A 73 -9.34 3.26 -6.53
C LEU A 73 -8.91 3.26 -8.00
N SER A 74 -9.30 4.30 -8.74
CA SER A 74 -8.66 4.68 -9.99
C SER A 74 -7.49 5.61 -9.67
N VAL A 75 -6.30 5.28 -10.15
CA VAL A 75 -5.06 6.01 -9.89
C VAL A 75 -4.51 6.57 -11.19
N SER A 76 -4.15 7.84 -11.22
CA SER A 76 -3.61 8.51 -12.41
C SER A 76 -2.67 9.65 -12.05
N LEU A 77 -1.82 10.03 -13.00
CA LEU A 77 -1.04 11.27 -12.95
C LEU A 77 -1.79 12.34 -13.74
N SER A 78 -2.16 13.45 -13.09
CA SER A 78 -3.00 14.47 -13.72
C SER A 78 -2.22 15.68 -14.20
N LYS A 79 -1.40 16.31 -13.36
CA LYS A 79 -0.63 17.50 -13.69
C LYS A 79 0.85 17.17 -13.65
N ARG A 80 1.55 17.34 -14.77
CA ARG A 80 3.02 17.32 -14.79
C ARG A 80 3.55 18.62 -14.24
N LEU A 81 4.58 18.52 -13.42
CA LEU A 81 5.25 19.64 -12.76
C LEU A 81 6.69 19.66 -13.25
N ALA A 82 7.08 20.82 -13.79
CA ALA A 82 8.44 21.06 -14.22
C ALA A 82 8.97 22.28 -13.46
N GLY A 83 9.98 22.09 -12.67
CA GLY A 83 10.72 23.13 -11.96
C GLY A 83 12.07 23.34 -12.61
N GLY A 84 12.72 24.45 -12.32
CA GLY A 84 14.12 24.63 -12.69
C GLY A 84 15.03 23.60 -12.05
N MET A 85 16.30 23.56 -12.46
CA MET A 85 17.36 22.77 -11.81
C MET A 85 17.09 21.25 -11.82
N ASN A 86 16.62 20.71 -12.93
CA ASN A 86 16.35 19.28 -13.15
C ASN A 86 15.26 18.66 -12.24
N HIS A 87 14.44 19.46 -11.57
CA HIS A 87 13.32 18.93 -10.80
C HIS A 87 12.10 18.67 -11.69
N ALA A 88 11.48 17.54 -11.50
CA ALA A 88 10.23 17.14 -12.12
C ALA A 88 9.29 16.50 -11.10
N GLY A 89 8.01 16.47 -11.44
CA GLY A 89 7.00 15.88 -10.58
C GLY A 89 5.66 15.72 -11.27
N ALA A 90 4.70 15.26 -10.52
CA ALA A 90 3.32 15.14 -10.96
C ALA A 90 2.36 15.17 -9.77
N VAL A 91 1.12 15.56 -10.03
CA VAL A 91 0.02 15.33 -9.11
C VAL A 91 -0.53 13.93 -9.34
N LEU A 92 -0.53 13.13 -8.28
CA LEU A 92 -1.09 11.79 -8.24
C LEU A 92 -2.53 11.88 -7.75
N ASP A 93 -3.49 11.51 -8.58
CA ASP A 93 -4.90 11.42 -8.22
C ASP A 93 -5.27 9.99 -7.82
N LEU A 94 -5.96 9.83 -6.69
CA LEU A 94 -6.57 8.60 -6.22
C LEU A 94 -8.09 8.81 -6.14
N LYS A 95 -8.83 8.42 -7.17
CA LYS A 95 -10.27 8.60 -7.26
C LYS A 95 -11.00 7.36 -6.75
N ASN A 96 -11.92 7.53 -5.81
CA ASN A 96 -12.78 6.45 -5.35
C ASN A 96 -13.80 6.06 -6.44
N THR A 97 -13.74 4.82 -6.88
CA THR A 97 -14.64 4.22 -7.88
C THR A 97 -15.33 2.96 -7.36
N SER A 98 -15.35 2.77 -6.03
CA SER A 98 -15.84 1.54 -5.40
C SER A 98 -17.36 1.44 -5.29
N GLY A 99 -18.10 2.50 -5.62
CA GLY A 99 -19.55 2.57 -5.43
C GLY A 99 -19.98 2.95 -4.02
N HIS A 100 -19.07 2.99 -3.05
CA HIS A 100 -19.36 3.34 -1.65
C HIS A 100 -18.35 4.34 -1.09
N THR A 101 -18.65 4.90 0.07
CA THR A 101 -17.73 5.81 0.77
C THR A 101 -16.61 5.03 1.44
N CYS A 102 -15.37 5.48 1.31
CA CYS A 102 -14.21 4.90 1.97
C CYS A 102 -13.28 5.96 2.56
N ALA A 103 -12.39 5.54 3.46
CA ALA A 103 -11.41 6.41 4.12
C ALA A 103 -10.01 6.17 3.55
N LEU A 104 -9.22 7.25 3.42
CA LEU A 104 -7.84 7.20 2.98
C LEU A 104 -6.99 8.10 3.87
N ARG A 105 -5.81 7.61 4.32
CA ARG A 105 -4.93 8.38 5.21
C ARG A 105 -3.47 7.96 5.05
N GLY A 106 -2.58 8.92 4.91
CA GLY A 106 -1.13 8.70 4.91
C GLY A 106 -0.48 8.93 3.56
N TYR A 107 0.69 8.33 3.36
CA TYR A 107 1.49 8.47 2.15
C TYR A 107 1.28 7.28 1.22
N PRO A 108 1.20 7.49 -0.10
CA PRO A 108 1.35 6.39 -1.05
C PRO A 108 2.76 5.82 -1.01
N GLY A 109 2.88 4.51 -1.20
CA GLY A 109 4.15 3.89 -1.53
C GLY A 109 4.44 4.05 -3.02
N LEU A 110 5.69 4.32 -3.39
CA LEU A 110 6.12 4.48 -4.77
C LEU A 110 7.24 3.49 -5.10
N GLY A 111 7.27 3.05 -6.35
CA GLY A 111 8.34 2.24 -6.91
C GLY A 111 8.48 2.50 -8.40
N LEU A 112 9.60 2.07 -8.99
CA LEU A 112 9.91 2.25 -10.39
C LEU A 112 10.04 0.90 -11.10
N GLN A 113 9.60 0.85 -12.36
CA GLN A 113 9.81 -0.30 -13.24
C GLN A 113 10.26 0.15 -14.62
N ASP A 114 11.04 -0.71 -15.28
CA ASP A 114 11.41 -0.55 -16.67
C ASP A 114 10.22 -0.88 -17.62
N ALA A 115 10.44 -0.80 -18.92
CA ALA A 115 9.43 -1.09 -19.94
C ALA A 115 8.95 -2.56 -19.88
N LYS A 116 9.83 -3.49 -19.48
CA LYS A 116 9.53 -4.92 -19.36
C LYS A 116 8.82 -5.26 -18.03
N GLY A 117 8.67 -4.28 -17.12
CA GLY A 117 8.06 -4.48 -15.80
C GLY A 117 9.05 -4.98 -14.74
N LYS A 118 10.35 -5.01 -15.03
CA LYS A 118 11.37 -5.31 -14.02
C LYS A 118 11.48 -4.15 -13.04
N THR A 119 11.47 -4.45 -11.75
CA THR A 119 11.65 -3.47 -10.69
C THR A 119 13.04 -2.84 -10.77
N LEU A 120 13.06 -1.52 -10.74
CA LEU A 120 14.28 -0.71 -10.62
C LEU A 120 14.51 -0.35 -9.17
N THR A 121 15.77 -0.25 -8.77
CA THR A 121 16.12 0.25 -7.44
C THR A 121 15.57 1.66 -7.28
N SER A 122 14.75 1.87 -6.24
CA SER A 122 14.16 3.17 -5.94
C SER A 122 14.02 3.35 -4.44
N LYS A 123 14.05 4.61 -4.00
CA LYS A 123 13.83 5.00 -2.61
C LYS A 123 12.83 6.15 -2.57
N THR A 124 11.80 6.01 -1.75
CA THR A 124 10.78 7.04 -1.57
C THR A 124 10.96 7.74 -0.23
N SER A 125 11.05 9.05 -0.25
CA SER A 125 11.01 9.92 0.92
C SER A 125 9.60 10.46 1.11
N TRP A 126 9.09 10.40 2.33
CA TRP A 126 7.77 10.91 2.72
C TRP A 126 7.90 12.28 3.37
N GLY A 127 7.06 13.22 2.96
CA GLY A 127 7.07 14.57 3.52
C GLY A 127 6.91 15.64 2.44
N ASN A 128 7.65 16.73 2.59
CA ASN A 128 7.71 17.78 1.59
C ASN A 128 8.27 17.27 0.27
N THR A 129 7.76 17.82 -0.82
CA THR A 129 8.36 17.68 -2.15
C THR A 129 8.87 19.03 -2.63
N TRP A 130 9.55 19.06 -3.78
CA TRP A 130 9.94 20.32 -4.40
C TRP A 130 8.75 21.25 -4.70
N TYR A 131 7.57 20.67 -4.94
CA TYR A 131 6.38 21.38 -5.44
C TYR A 131 5.30 21.60 -4.39
N ALA A 132 5.38 20.97 -3.25
CA ALA A 132 4.35 21.07 -2.21
C ALA A 132 4.90 20.75 -0.82
N GLN A 133 4.39 21.48 0.17
CA GLN A 133 4.63 21.20 1.58
C GLN A 133 3.76 20.04 2.04
N ASP A 134 4.23 19.32 3.05
CA ASP A 134 3.48 18.28 3.74
C ASP A 134 2.49 18.90 4.74
N PRO A 135 1.16 18.74 4.53
CA PRO A 135 0.15 19.26 5.45
C PRO A 135 -0.08 18.35 6.67
N GLY A 136 0.69 17.29 6.81
CA GLY A 136 0.46 16.24 7.82
C GLY A 136 -0.59 15.20 7.37
N LYS A 137 -0.61 14.07 8.08
CA LYS A 137 -1.51 12.95 7.80
C LYS A 137 -2.90 13.22 8.37
N THR A 138 -3.89 13.43 7.52
CA THR A 138 -5.30 13.53 7.88
C THR A 138 -6.10 12.38 7.29
N THR A 139 -7.20 11.99 7.93
CA THR A 139 -8.12 10.99 7.37
C THR A 139 -9.08 11.69 6.42
N LEU A 140 -9.08 11.29 5.16
CA LEU A 140 -9.99 11.76 4.13
C LEU A 140 -11.15 10.78 3.99
N THR A 141 -12.36 11.27 3.93
CA THR A 141 -13.55 10.47 3.62
C THR A 141 -13.95 10.74 2.18
N LEU A 142 -13.77 9.75 1.31
CA LEU A 142 -14.03 9.87 -0.12
C LEU A 142 -15.37 9.20 -0.47
N LYS A 143 -16.37 9.98 -0.86
CA LYS A 143 -17.57 9.45 -1.51
C LYS A 143 -17.20 8.87 -2.87
N ASN A 144 -18.05 8.00 -3.42
CA ASN A 144 -17.85 7.50 -4.79
C ASN A 144 -17.70 8.67 -5.78
N GLY A 145 -16.71 8.61 -6.64
CA GLY A 145 -16.35 9.67 -7.60
C GLY A 145 -15.44 10.77 -7.05
N GLN A 146 -15.30 10.92 -5.73
CA GLN A 146 -14.37 11.88 -5.14
C GLN A 146 -12.92 11.39 -5.25
N ARG A 147 -11.97 12.33 -5.25
CA ARG A 147 -10.53 12.05 -5.32
C ARG A 147 -9.79 12.62 -4.13
N ALA A 148 -8.69 11.97 -3.81
CA ALA A 148 -7.58 12.52 -3.03
C ALA A 148 -6.39 12.74 -3.96
N GLN A 149 -5.51 13.66 -3.60
CA GLN A 149 -4.29 13.97 -4.33
C GLN A 149 -3.06 13.74 -3.44
N ALA A 150 -1.94 13.39 -4.06
CA ALA A 150 -0.61 13.50 -3.49
C ALA A 150 0.30 14.15 -4.54
N VAL A 151 1.36 14.82 -4.11
CA VAL A 151 2.35 15.39 -5.02
C VAL A 151 3.57 14.49 -4.98
N ILE A 152 4.02 14.05 -6.14
CA ILE A 152 5.25 13.28 -6.30
C ILE A 152 6.30 14.13 -7.00
N ALA A 153 7.56 13.94 -6.64
CA ALA A 153 8.67 14.63 -7.29
C ALA A 153 9.91 13.75 -7.36
N TRP A 154 10.76 14.05 -8.33
CA TRP A 154 12.05 13.43 -8.56
C TRP A 154 13.02 14.42 -9.20
N THR A 155 14.30 14.07 -9.19
CA THR A 155 15.32 14.79 -9.97
C THR A 155 15.55 14.01 -11.25
N HIS A 156 15.63 14.72 -12.39
CA HIS A 156 16.04 14.13 -13.66
C HIS A 156 17.51 13.71 -13.61
N ALA A 157 17.80 12.51 -14.05
CA ALA A 157 19.16 12.06 -14.27
C ALA A 157 19.65 12.46 -15.67
N ASN A 158 20.95 12.70 -15.79
CA ASN A 158 21.61 12.75 -17.09
C ASN A 158 21.66 11.36 -17.69
N THR A 159 21.16 11.20 -18.90
CA THR A 159 21.19 9.91 -19.61
C THR A 159 22.64 9.44 -19.80
N GLY A 160 22.86 8.14 -19.62
CA GLY A 160 24.20 7.54 -19.75
C GLY A 160 25.05 7.58 -18.48
N THR A 161 24.59 8.19 -17.37
CA THR A 161 25.28 8.09 -16.09
C THR A 161 24.94 6.79 -15.36
N PRO A 162 25.80 6.23 -14.50
CA PRO A 162 25.53 5.02 -13.74
C PRO A 162 24.30 5.12 -12.82
N ASP A 163 23.96 6.33 -12.41
CA ASP A 163 22.87 6.64 -11.48
C ASP A 163 21.52 6.86 -12.17
N ALA A 164 21.54 7.01 -13.51
CA ALA A 164 20.32 7.20 -14.29
C ALA A 164 19.46 5.94 -14.29
N ARG A 165 18.19 6.10 -13.95
CA ARG A 165 17.18 5.03 -14.01
C ARG A 165 16.09 5.43 -14.99
N HIS A 166 16.03 4.77 -16.14
CA HIS A 166 14.92 4.96 -17.08
C HIS A 166 13.68 4.22 -16.57
N ALA A 167 12.81 4.95 -15.90
CA ALA A 167 11.57 4.45 -15.35
C ALA A 167 10.44 4.59 -16.38
N ALA A 168 10.11 3.51 -17.07
CA ALA A 168 8.97 3.49 -17.98
C ALA A 168 7.64 3.50 -17.22
N LYS A 169 7.64 2.98 -15.98
CA LYS A 169 6.42 2.83 -15.18
C LYS A 169 6.66 3.26 -13.73
N LEU A 170 5.64 3.87 -13.14
CA LEU A 170 5.51 4.17 -11.72
C LEU A 170 4.58 3.14 -11.08
N VAL A 171 5.05 2.48 -10.05
CA VAL A 171 4.24 1.60 -9.18
C VAL A 171 3.73 2.42 -8.02
N VAL A 172 2.41 2.43 -7.79
CA VAL A 172 1.76 3.20 -6.72
C VAL A 172 1.00 2.24 -5.81
N THR A 173 1.39 2.20 -4.55
CA THR A 173 0.67 1.48 -3.49
C THR A 173 -0.13 2.50 -2.69
N PRO A 174 -1.47 2.48 -2.73
CA PRO A 174 -2.28 3.39 -1.92
C PRO A 174 -1.98 3.27 -0.43
N PRO A 175 -2.18 4.34 0.37
CA PRO A 175 -2.01 4.25 1.81
C PRO A 175 -2.80 3.11 2.43
N ALA A 176 -2.22 2.44 3.43
CA ALA A 176 -2.78 1.29 4.13
C ALA A 176 -3.13 0.08 3.22
N SER A 177 -2.49 -0.04 2.05
CA SER A 177 -2.63 -1.17 1.13
C SER A 177 -1.32 -1.93 0.97
N THR A 178 -1.42 -3.21 0.59
CA THR A 178 -0.29 -4.06 0.17
C THR A 178 -0.29 -4.34 -1.33
N THR A 179 -1.35 -3.95 -2.03
CA THR A 179 -1.47 -4.10 -3.48
C THR A 179 -1.25 -2.75 -4.17
N HIS A 180 -0.87 -2.77 -5.44
CA HIS A 180 -0.46 -1.58 -6.17
C HIS A 180 -1.17 -1.43 -7.53
N LYS A 181 -1.06 -0.24 -8.10
CA LYS A 181 -1.38 0.09 -9.49
C LYS A 181 -0.10 0.51 -10.19
N THR A 182 -0.03 0.25 -11.49
CA THR A 182 1.11 0.65 -12.32
C THR A 182 0.64 1.68 -13.34
N LEU A 183 1.37 2.79 -13.43
CA LEU A 183 1.10 3.92 -14.31
C LEU A 183 2.26 4.10 -15.29
N LYS A 184 2.00 4.63 -16.49
CA LYS A 184 3.06 5.07 -17.39
C LYS A 184 3.76 6.30 -16.76
N LEU A 185 5.09 6.28 -16.73
CA LEU A 185 5.91 7.39 -16.25
C LEU A 185 6.78 7.95 -17.39
N ASP A 186 7.70 7.14 -17.90
CA ASP A 186 8.63 7.42 -19.01
C ASP A 186 9.58 8.59 -18.69
N GLU A 187 10.33 8.43 -17.61
CA GLU A 187 11.22 9.45 -17.07
C GLU A 187 12.61 8.89 -16.71
N TRP A 188 13.63 9.72 -16.81
CA TRP A 188 14.93 9.43 -16.26
C TRP A 188 15.04 9.95 -14.83
N VAL A 189 15.15 9.07 -13.88
CA VAL A 189 15.16 9.38 -12.44
C VAL A 189 16.54 9.20 -11.88
N ASP A 190 17.07 10.22 -11.23
CA ASP A 190 18.38 10.19 -10.59
C ASP A 190 18.36 9.26 -9.37
N ASN A 191 19.26 8.28 -9.34
CA ASN A 191 19.39 7.27 -8.28
C ASN A 191 18.09 6.54 -7.90
N GLY A 192 17.01 6.70 -8.69
CA GLY A 192 15.70 6.18 -8.33
C GLY A 192 15.07 6.89 -7.13
N LEU A 193 15.50 8.11 -6.81
CA LEU A 193 15.01 8.87 -5.68
C LEU A 193 13.68 9.53 -5.99
N LEU A 194 12.68 9.28 -5.16
CA LEU A 194 11.34 9.83 -5.24
C LEU A 194 10.99 10.52 -3.93
N SER A 195 10.19 11.57 -3.99
CA SER A 195 9.54 12.16 -2.83
C SER A 195 8.04 12.23 -3.03
N VAL A 196 7.28 12.15 -1.95
CA VAL A 196 5.81 12.17 -2.01
C VAL A 196 5.20 12.78 -0.75
N THR A 197 4.18 13.61 -0.96
CA THR A 197 3.36 14.15 0.13
C THR A 197 2.32 13.12 0.60
N PRO A 198 1.71 13.28 1.80
CA PRO A 198 0.54 12.49 2.18
C PRO A 198 -0.64 12.82 1.26
N VAL A 199 -1.69 12.01 1.32
CA VAL A 199 -2.92 12.31 0.60
C VAL A 199 -3.67 13.48 1.25
N ALA A 200 -4.18 14.39 0.41
CA ALA A 200 -5.06 15.51 0.77
C ALA A 200 -6.19 15.62 -0.26
N TYR A 201 -7.23 16.41 0.00
CA TYR A 201 -8.31 16.62 -0.99
C TYR A 201 -7.83 17.36 -2.23
N ALA A 202 -6.88 18.27 -2.07
CA ALA A 202 -6.23 19.01 -3.17
C ALA A 202 -4.88 19.55 -2.72
N TYR A 203 -3.99 19.78 -3.70
CA TYR A 203 -2.73 20.48 -3.51
C TYR A 203 -2.67 21.74 -4.37
N LYS A 204 -2.19 22.81 -3.76
CA LYS A 204 -1.69 23.98 -4.53
C LYS A 204 -0.24 23.68 -4.86
N VAL A 205 0.05 23.49 -6.13
CA VAL A 205 1.40 23.22 -6.62
C VAL A 205 1.91 24.42 -7.39
N SER A 206 3.13 24.85 -7.08
CA SER A 206 3.86 25.93 -7.74
C SER A 206 4.76 25.40 -8.86
#